data_9081aaec1759eb07e74c19df86478081
#
_entry.id   9081aaec1759eb07e74c19df86478081
#
_cell.length_a   1.000
_cell.length_b   1.000
_cell.length_c   1.000
_cell.angle_alpha   90.00
_cell.angle_beta   90.00
_cell.angle_gamma   90.00
#
_symmetry.space_group_name_H-M   'P 1'
#
loop_
_entity.id
_entity.type
_entity.pdbx_description
1 polymer ?
#
loop_
_entity_poly.entity_id
_entity_poly.type
_entity_poly.pdbx_seq_one_letter_code
_entity_poly.pdbx_strand_id
1 'polypeptide(L)'
;MEYLKTMPFYKKVYFSQNDLKVFGLIILRGRKMTYKLIALDLDGTLKSTDKQILPKTKAILQELAKRGVVIVLASGRPTAGLYAEANELELDKTGGYLLSFNGAKVVDYKTKEIIYQKVYDAKTAHQVYERAKQYNLAVMTYTDELILTEDETDEYVCIEGDINHMPIKHIDNFKDAVNFSVNKVLLTAKPEYAETILDEFKAPYGDSLSIYRSAPFFIEVMAQGIDKAASLQALIERLGIKRDEVISFGDGYNDLSMIEFAKFGVAMANAVDEVKKRAAYITLSNDEEGIYECLKMLSEKGEI
;
A
#
# COMPACT_ATOMS: atom_id res chain seq x y z
N MET A 1 12.95 -26.24 48.17
CA MET A 1 13.55 -27.47 47.62
C MET A 1 13.06 -28.72 48.36
N GLU A 2 11.86 -28.75 48.91
CA GLU A 2 11.27 -29.86 49.67
C GLU A 2 9.94 -30.41 49.18
N TYR A 3 9.42 -29.89 48.05
CA TYR A 3 8.11 -30.33 47.51
C TYR A 3 8.19 -31.39 46.40
N LEU A 4 9.38 -31.93 46.09
CA LEU A 4 9.60 -32.89 45.00
C LEU A 4 9.92 -34.33 45.45
N LYS A 5 9.70 -34.66 46.73
CA LYS A 5 10.06 -36.00 47.27
C LYS A 5 8.93 -37.03 47.44
N THR A 6 7.72 -36.73 46.95
CA THR A 6 6.56 -37.64 47.15
C THR A 6 5.77 -37.98 45.89
N MET A 7 6.42 -38.16 44.75
CA MET A 7 5.77 -38.80 43.62
C MET A 7 6.46 -40.13 43.25
N PRO A 8 5.75 -41.26 43.27
CA PRO A 8 6.28 -42.55 42.84
C PRO A 8 6.19 -42.65 41.29
N PHE A 9 7.28 -43.14 40.71
CA PHE A 9 7.39 -43.63 39.34
C PHE A 9 7.30 -42.60 38.20
N TYR A 10 8.30 -41.75 38.06
CA TYR A 10 8.65 -41.25 36.71
C TYR A 10 9.87 -42.01 36.18
N LYS A 11 9.65 -42.85 35.14
CA LYS A 11 10.72 -43.34 34.29
C LYS A 11 11.42 -42.10 33.69
N LYS A 12 12.73 -41.98 33.91
CA LYS A 12 13.58 -41.00 33.24
C LYS A 12 13.53 -41.34 31.73
N VAL A 13 12.73 -40.57 30.99
CA VAL A 13 12.73 -40.62 29.52
C VAL A 13 13.88 -39.73 29.06
N TYR A 14 14.94 -40.36 28.55
CA TYR A 14 16.02 -39.62 27.88
C TYR A 14 15.58 -39.31 26.46
N PHE A 15 15.36 -38.03 26.19
CA PHE A 15 15.10 -37.56 24.83
C PHE A 15 16.43 -37.40 24.08
N SER A 16 16.53 -37.96 22.87
CA SER A 16 17.68 -37.72 21.99
C SER A 16 17.63 -36.27 21.44
N GLN A 17 18.76 -35.76 20.93
CA GLN A 17 18.78 -34.45 20.26
C GLN A 17 17.83 -34.38 19.08
N ASN A 18 17.50 -35.52 18.45
CA ASN A 18 16.51 -35.59 17.38
C ASN A 18 15.07 -35.47 17.91
N ASP A 19 14.78 -36.05 19.10
CA ASP A 19 13.47 -35.93 19.74
C ASP A 19 13.17 -34.48 20.16
N LEU A 20 14.16 -33.75 20.63
CA LEU A 20 14.05 -32.33 20.96
C LEU A 20 13.80 -31.46 19.71
N LYS A 21 14.40 -31.83 18.56
CA LYS A 21 14.09 -31.14 17.26
C LYS A 21 12.68 -31.45 16.80
N VAL A 22 12.21 -32.68 16.89
CA VAL A 22 10.85 -33.09 16.53
C VAL A 22 9.83 -32.46 17.47
N PHE A 23 10.10 -32.43 18.80
CA PHE A 23 9.24 -31.72 19.77
C PHE A 23 9.21 -30.20 19.52
N GLY A 24 10.34 -29.59 19.20
CA GLY A 24 10.43 -28.19 18.79
C GLY A 24 9.62 -27.91 17.52
N LEU A 25 9.69 -28.79 16.51
CA LEU A 25 8.89 -28.71 15.30
C LEU A 25 7.38 -28.91 15.56
N ILE A 26 7.00 -29.79 16.49
CA ILE A 26 5.60 -30.03 16.86
C ILE A 26 5.04 -28.86 17.65
N ILE A 27 5.82 -28.23 18.52
CA ILE A 27 5.43 -27.02 19.27
C ILE A 27 5.28 -25.83 18.33
N LEU A 28 6.15 -25.70 17.31
CA LEU A 28 6.03 -24.67 16.29
C LEU A 28 4.82 -24.89 15.34
N ARG A 29 4.44 -26.15 15.08
CA ARG A 29 3.25 -26.48 14.29
C ARG A 29 1.91 -26.18 14.98
N GLY A 30 1.91 -25.98 16.29
CA GLY A 30 0.69 -25.71 17.08
C GLY A 30 0.45 -24.24 17.42
N ARG A 31 1.40 -23.34 17.19
CA ARG A 31 1.18 -21.89 17.38
C ARG A 31 0.41 -21.35 16.19
N LYS A 32 -0.84 -20.98 16.41
CA LYS A 32 -1.68 -20.27 15.44
C LYS A 32 -1.02 -18.91 15.19
N MET A 33 -0.64 -18.63 13.94
CA MET A 33 -0.16 -17.30 13.55
C MET A 33 -1.18 -16.25 13.97
N THR A 34 -0.72 -15.22 14.67
CA THR A 34 -1.56 -14.12 15.12
C THR A 34 -1.87 -13.21 13.95
N TYR A 35 -0.84 -12.90 13.14
CA TYR A 35 -0.99 -12.00 12.00
C TYR A 35 -1.07 -12.79 10.69
N LYS A 36 -2.03 -12.40 9.84
CA LYS A 36 -2.33 -13.06 8.56
C LYS A 36 -2.18 -12.16 7.36
N LEU A 37 -2.12 -10.84 7.56
CA LEU A 37 -2.01 -9.86 6.51
C LEU A 37 -0.99 -8.80 6.88
N ILE A 38 -0.14 -8.45 5.92
CA ILE A 38 0.82 -7.35 5.99
C ILE A 38 0.50 -6.35 4.89
N ALA A 39 0.15 -5.12 5.27
CA ALA A 39 -0.04 -4.00 4.37
C ALA A 39 1.20 -3.10 4.41
N LEU A 40 1.75 -2.80 3.25
CA LEU A 40 3.02 -2.09 3.07
C LEU A 40 2.80 -0.87 2.17
N ASP A 41 3.09 0.32 2.68
CA ASP A 41 3.33 1.44 1.78
C ASP A 41 4.61 1.22 0.96
N LEU A 42 4.75 1.93 -0.16
CA LEU A 42 5.88 1.76 -1.08
C LEU A 42 7.03 2.72 -0.82
N ASP A 43 6.80 3.99 -1.15
CA ASP A 43 7.87 5.00 -1.23
C ASP A 43 8.21 5.54 0.17
N GLY A 44 9.44 5.28 0.64
CA GLY A 44 9.85 5.60 2.01
C GLY A 44 9.55 4.50 3.03
N THR A 45 8.90 3.41 2.60
CA THR A 45 8.55 2.27 3.46
C THR A 45 9.15 0.96 2.92
N LEU A 46 8.54 0.36 1.88
CA LEU A 46 9.04 -0.89 1.28
C LEU A 46 10.30 -0.65 0.45
N LYS A 47 10.36 0.50 -0.22
CA LYS A 47 11.49 0.89 -1.08
C LYS A 47 12.47 1.76 -0.31
N SER A 48 13.75 1.45 -0.46
CA SER A 48 14.86 2.30 0.00
C SER A 48 14.88 3.64 -0.74
N THR A 49 15.73 4.56 -0.28
CA THR A 49 16.00 5.82 -0.98
C THR A 49 16.48 5.60 -2.41
N ASP A 50 17.22 4.51 -2.67
CA ASP A 50 17.66 4.07 -4.00
C ASP A 50 16.55 3.34 -4.80
N LYS A 51 15.30 3.39 -4.36
CA LYS A 51 14.12 2.83 -5.03
C LYS A 51 14.15 1.30 -5.21
N GLN A 52 14.82 0.59 -4.34
CA GLN A 52 14.93 -0.88 -4.35
C GLN A 52 14.28 -1.50 -3.12
N ILE A 53 13.76 -2.71 -3.26
CA ILE A 53 13.37 -3.54 -2.11
C ILE A 53 14.64 -4.19 -1.58
N LEU A 54 14.98 -3.93 -0.31
CA LEU A 54 16.21 -4.45 0.27
C LEU A 54 16.18 -5.98 0.39
N PRO A 55 17.33 -6.67 0.25
CA PRO A 55 17.37 -8.13 0.08
C PRO A 55 16.76 -8.94 1.21
N LYS A 56 16.95 -8.55 2.49
CA LYS A 56 16.38 -9.29 3.63
C LYS A 56 14.88 -9.06 3.74
N THR A 57 14.43 -7.82 3.50
CA THR A 57 13.01 -7.46 3.44
C THR A 57 12.30 -8.26 2.35
N LYS A 58 12.87 -8.33 1.14
CA LYS A 58 12.35 -9.17 0.05
C LYS A 58 12.23 -10.64 0.46
N ALA A 59 13.31 -11.20 1.01
CA ALA A 59 13.35 -12.62 1.37
C ALA A 59 12.31 -13.00 2.43
N ILE A 60 12.17 -12.18 3.50
CA ILE A 60 11.19 -12.48 4.56
C ILE A 60 9.75 -12.33 4.08
N LEU A 61 9.43 -11.33 3.24
CA LEU A 61 8.09 -11.16 2.67
C LEU A 61 7.72 -12.33 1.76
N GLN A 62 8.65 -12.78 0.90
CA GLN A 62 8.44 -13.96 0.05
C GLN A 62 8.26 -15.25 0.88
N GLU A 63 9.02 -15.42 1.96
CA GLU A 63 8.86 -16.56 2.87
C GLU A 63 7.49 -16.56 3.54
N LEU A 64 7.07 -15.41 4.10
CA LEU A 64 5.78 -15.26 4.76
C LEU A 64 4.62 -15.46 3.77
N ALA A 65 4.72 -14.94 2.56
CA ALA A 65 3.73 -15.18 1.50
C ALA A 65 3.58 -16.68 1.18
N LYS A 66 4.70 -17.43 1.07
CA LYS A 66 4.67 -18.90 0.88
C LYS A 66 4.05 -19.65 2.06
N ARG A 67 4.07 -19.07 3.25
CA ARG A 67 3.40 -19.61 4.46
C ARG A 67 1.93 -19.23 4.56
N GLY A 68 1.40 -18.45 3.60
CA GLY A 68 0.00 -18.05 3.52
C GLY A 68 -0.32 -16.71 4.18
N VAL A 69 0.68 -15.89 4.52
CA VAL A 69 0.48 -14.51 4.93
C VAL A 69 0.15 -13.67 3.68
N VAL A 70 -0.93 -12.93 3.73
CA VAL A 70 -1.38 -12.07 2.64
C VAL A 70 -0.52 -10.80 2.60
N ILE A 71 0.11 -10.52 1.47
CA ILE A 71 0.87 -9.28 1.25
C ILE A 71 0.01 -8.29 0.47
N VAL A 72 -0.08 -7.06 0.96
CA VAL A 72 -0.79 -5.94 0.32
C VAL A 72 0.19 -4.80 0.09
N LEU A 73 0.37 -4.42 -1.17
CA LEU A 73 1.10 -3.20 -1.53
C LEU A 73 0.10 -2.04 -1.58
N ALA A 74 0.30 -1.00 -0.78
CA ALA A 74 -0.64 0.10 -0.60
C ALA A 74 0.01 1.45 -0.95
N SER A 75 -0.36 2.06 -2.09
CA SER A 75 0.29 3.28 -2.59
C SER A 75 -0.69 4.29 -3.18
N GLY A 76 -0.26 5.55 -3.28
CA GLY A 76 -0.93 6.59 -4.08
C GLY A 76 -0.80 6.40 -5.60
N ARG A 77 0.12 5.52 -6.03
CA ARG A 77 0.38 5.23 -7.44
C ARG A 77 -0.84 4.58 -8.12
N PRO A 78 -0.96 4.68 -9.46
CA PRO A 78 -1.89 3.87 -10.23
C PRO A 78 -1.55 2.38 -10.12
N THR A 79 -2.51 1.52 -10.43
CA THR A 79 -2.35 0.05 -10.23
C THR A 79 -1.13 -0.51 -10.96
N ALA A 80 -0.90 -0.08 -12.22
CA ALA A 80 0.27 -0.51 -12.99
C ALA A 80 1.61 -0.06 -12.36
N GLY A 81 1.62 1.09 -11.67
CA GLY A 81 2.79 1.59 -10.97
C GLY A 81 3.24 0.75 -9.76
N LEU A 82 2.49 -0.32 -9.43
CA LEU A 82 2.85 -1.29 -8.38
C LEU A 82 3.31 -2.64 -8.95
N TYR A 83 3.24 -2.83 -10.27
CA TYR A 83 3.51 -4.14 -10.88
C TYR A 83 4.97 -4.58 -10.75
N ALA A 84 5.91 -3.65 -10.79
CA ALA A 84 7.33 -3.97 -10.66
C ALA A 84 7.62 -4.62 -9.30
N GLU A 85 7.18 -4.00 -8.21
CA GLU A 85 7.35 -4.47 -6.84
C GLU A 85 6.53 -5.76 -6.57
N ALA A 86 5.32 -5.84 -7.11
CA ALA A 86 4.50 -7.05 -7.01
C ALA A 86 5.17 -8.27 -7.69
N ASN A 87 5.75 -8.07 -8.88
CA ASN A 87 6.52 -9.10 -9.57
C ASN A 87 7.80 -9.45 -8.81
N GLU A 88 8.51 -8.46 -8.29
CA GLU A 88 9.72 -8.67 -7.52
C GLU A 88 9.46 -9.51 -6.25
N LEU A 89 8.29 -9.33 -5.62
CA LEU A 89 7.84 -10.12 -4.47
C LEU A 89 7.17 -11.44 -4.86
N GLU A 90 7.07 -11.78 -6.16
CA GLU A 90 6.43 -12.99 -6.68
C GLU A 90 4.94 -13.12 -6.28
N LEU A 91 4.22 -12.00 -6.17
CA LEU A 91 2.80 -12.01 -5.78
C LEU A 91 1.89 -12.63 -6.84
N ASP A 92 2.33 -12.72 -8.09
CA ASP A 92 1.67 -13.48 -9.16
C ASP A 92 1.61 -14.99 -8.85
N LYS A 93 2.60 -15.50 -8.11
CA LYS A 93 2.72 -16.92 -7.73
C LYS A 93 2.07 -17.22 -6.38
N THR A 94 2.40 -16.43 -5.37
CA THR A 94 1.97 -16.64 -3.98
C THR A 94 0.56 -16.09 -3.69
N GLY A 95 0.09 -15.15 -4.50
CA GLY A 95 -1.07 -14.31 -4.22
C GLY A 95 -0.70 -13.06 -3.42
N GLY A 96 -1.46 -12.00 -3.62
CA GLY A 96 -1.27 -10.71 -2.95
C GLY A 96 -2.19 -9.67 -3.57
N TYR A 97 -2.29 -8.52 -2.95
CA TYR A 97 -3.22 -7.47 -3.37
C TYR A 97 -2.52 -6.14 -3.59
N LEU A 98 -3.01 -5.39 -4.57
CA LEU A 98 -2.56 -4.03 -4.86
C LEU A 98 -3.66 -3.05 -4.45
N LEU A 99 -3.37 -2.22 -3.48
CA LEU A 99 -4.19 -1.11 -3.03
C LEU A 99 -3.60 0.15 -3.65
N SER A 100 -4.19 0.61 -4.73
CA SER A 100 -3.71 1.72 -5.56
C SER A 100 -4.55 2.99 -5.38
N PHE A 101 -4.05 4.12 -5.89
CA PHE A 101 -4.72 5.43 -5.79
C PHE A 101 -5.14 5.76 -4.34
N ASN A 102 -4.23 5.58 -3.36
CA ASN A 102 -4.50 5.81 -1.94
C ASN A 102 -5.72 5.05 -1.38
N GLY A 103 -6.09 3.92 -1.99
CA GLY A 103 -7.25 3.12 -1.59
C GLY A 103 -8.47 3.25 -2.49
N ALA A 104 -8.38 3.98 -3.62
CA ALA A 104 -9.50 4.04 -4.57
C ALA A 104 -9.72 2.71 -5.31
N LYS A 105 -8.71 1.84 -5.39
CA LYS A 105 -8.83 0.55 -6.07
C LYS A 105 -8.02 -0.52 -5.34
N VAL A 106 -8.62 -1.70 -5.15
CA VAL A 106 -7.96 -2.91 -4.64
C VAL A 106 -8.13 -4.02 -5.66
N VAL A 107 -7.02 -4.60 -6.08
CA VAL A 107 -6.97 -5.67 -7.08
C VAL A 107 -6.26 -6.89 -6.51
N ASP A 108 -6.82 -8.07 -6.69
CA ASP A 108 -6.10 -9.33 -6.53
C ASP A 108 -5.05 -9.42 -7.66
N TYR A 109 -3.76 -9.44 -7.28
CA TYR A 109 -2.71 -9.37 -8.30
C TYR A 109 -2.62 -10.63 -9.16
N LYS A 110 -3.00 -11.78 -8.63
CA LYS A 110 -2.94 -13.06 -9.34
C LYS A 110 -4.11 -13.25 -10.30
N THR A 111 -5.33 -12.95 -9.86
CA THR A 111 -6.55 -13.17 -10.66
C THR A 111 -6.95 -11.95 -11.49
N LYS A 112 -6.41 -10.78 -11.17
CA LYS A 112 -6.77 -9.46 -11.71
C LYS A 112 -8.21 -9.05 -11.37
N GLU A 113 -8.86 -9.73 -10.41
CA GLU A 113 -10.18 -9.37 -9.91
C GLU A 113 -10.11 -8.04 -9.14
N ILE A 114 -11.04 -7.12 -9.43
CA ILE A 114 -11.22 -5.89 -8.66
C ILE A 114 -12.04 -6.22 -7.42
N ILE A 115 -11.42 -6.15 -6.25
CA ILE A 115 -12.05 -6.44 -4.96
C ILE A 115 -12.84 -5.24 -4.45
N TYR A 116 -12.29 -4.05 -4.66
CA TYR A 116 -12.88 -2.79 -4.24
C TYR A 116 -12.51 -1.70 -5.24
N GLN A 117 -13.47 -0.82 -5.55
CA GLN A 117 -13.18 0.35 -6.37
C GLN A 117 -14.08 1.52 -6.00
N LYS A 118 -13.50 2.71 -5.90
CA LYS A 118 -14.18 3.97 -5.75
C LYS A 118 -13.80 4.89 -6.89
N VAL A 119 -14.79 5.32 -7.64
CA VAL A 119 -14.64 6.12 -8.85
C VAL A 119 -15.64 7.26 -8.86
N TYR A 120 -15.46 8.22 -9.75
CA TYR A 120 -16.49 9.14 -10.15
C TYR A 120 -16.72 9.05 -11.69
N ASP A 121 -17.89 9.46 -12.12
CA ASP A 121 -18.35 9.24 -13.50
C ASP A 121 -17.64 10.13 -14.53
N ALA A 122 -17.73 9.76 -15.80
CA ALA A 122 -17.15 10.51 -16.92
C ALA A 122 -17.67 11.96 -16.99
N LYS A 123 -18.93 12.20 -16.65
CA LYS A 123 -19.50 13.55 -16.64
C LYS A 123 -18.77 14.46 -15.65
N THR A 124 -18.51 13.97 -14.46
CA THR A 124 -17.75 14.69 -13.44
C THR A 124 -16.29 14.89 -13.88
N ALA A 125 -15.68 13.88 -14.50
CA ALA A 125 -14.32 13.99 -15.04
C ALA A 125 -14.25 15.07 -16.15
N HIS A 126 -15.26 15.16 -17.01
CA HIS A 126 -15.35 16.21 -18.04
C HIS A 126 -15.50 17.62 -17.41
N GLN A 127 -16.26 17.76 -16.32
CA GLN A 127 -16.35 19.05 -15.60
C GLN A 127 -15.00 19.47 -15.00
N VAL A 128 -14.25 18.51 -14.44
CA VAL A 128 -12.89 18.74 -13.95
C VAL A 128 -11.97 19.16 -15.08
N TYR A 129 -12.01 18.46 -16.21
CA TYR A 129 -11.24 18.78 -17.40
C TYR A 129 -11.56 20.20 -17.93
N GLU A 130 -12.84 20.55 -18.12
CA GLU A 130 -13.25 21.87 -18.62
C GLU A 130 -12.77 22.99 -17.68
N ARG A 131 -12.84 22.76 -16.36
CA ARG A 131 -12.31 23.72 -15.39
C ARG A 131 -10.79 23.80 -15.47
N ALA A 132 -10.08 22.67 -15.55
CA ALA A 132 -8.62 22.65 -15.67
C ALA A 132 -8.11 23.42 -16.89
N LYS A 133 -8.80 23.33 -18.03
CA LYS A 133 -8.47 24.10 -19.25
C LYS A 133 -8.63 25.62 -19.05
N GLN A 134 -9.56 26.09 -18.18
CA GLN A 134 -9.69 27.52 -17.84
C GLN A 134 -8.47 28.05 -17.07
N TYR A 135 -7.75 27.16 -16.36
CA TYR A 135 -6.50 27.47 -15.62
C TYR A 135 -5.24 27.10 -16.42
N ASN A 136 -5.37 26.71 -17.69
CA ASN A 136 -4.26 26.26 -18.54
C ASN A 136 -3.43 25.11 -17.90
N LEU A 137 -4.11 24.16 -17.24
CA LEU A 137 -3.48 22.97 -16.66
C LEU A 137 -3.44 21.85 -17.70
N ALA A 138 -2.36 21.08 -17.72
CA ALA A 138 -2.37 19.79 -18.41
C ALA A 138 -3.18 18.78 -17.57
N VAL A 139 -3.90 17.90 -18.28
CA VAL A 139 -4.84 16.96 -17.67
C VAL A 139 -4.50 15.55 -18.08
N MET A 140 -4.41 14.65 -17.11
CA MET A 140 -4.27 13.24 -17.39
C MET A 140 -5.20 12.39 -16.53
N THR A 141 -5.51 11.20 -17.04
CA THR A 141 -6.18 10.12 -16.29
C THR A 141 -5.60 8.77 -16.70
N TYR A 142 -6.10 7.69 -16.13
CA TYR A 142 -5.49 6.38 -16.23
C TYR A 142 -6.48 5.33 -16.73
N THR A 143 -6.00 4.45 -17.57
CA THR A 143 -6.55 3.10 -17.73
C THR A 143 -5.75 2.13 -16.85
N ASP A 144 -5.98 0.83 -16.98
CA ASP A 144 -5.18 -0.18 -16.24
C ASP A 144 -3.72 -0.24 -16.73
N GLU A 145 -3.41 0.28 -17.93
CA GLU A 145 -2.11 0.15 -18.57
C GLU A 145 -1.49 1.46 -19.04
N LEU A 146 -2.30 2.53 -19.21
CA LEU A 146 -1.88 3.74 -19.90
C LEU A 146 -2.26 5.00 -19.10
N ILE A 147 -1.44 6.03 -19.26
CA ILE A 147 -1.79 7.41 -18.94
C ILE A 147 -2.38 8.03 -20.22
N LEU A 148 -3.59 8.60 -20.11
CA LEU A 148 -4.27 9.29 -21.19
C LEU A 148 -4.16 10.79 -20.99
N THR A 149 -3.70 11.54 -22.00
CA THR A 149 -3.55 13.01 -21.97
C THR A 149 -3.57 13.62 -23.36
N GLU A 150 -3.95 14.90 -23.44
CA GLU A 150 -3.76 15.73 -24.65
C GLU A 150 -2.33 16.32 -24.71
N ASP A 151 -1.62 16.34 -23.57
CA ASP A 151 -0.37 17.06 -23.38
C ASP A 151 0.79 16.08 -23.09
N GLU A 152 1.07 15.12 -23.97
CA GLU A 152 2.06 14.06 -23.78
C GLU A 152 3.51 14.56 -23.66
N THR A 153 3.76 15.81 -24.03
CA THR A 153 5.09 16.45 -23.92
C THR A 153 5.24 17.34 -22.69
N ASP A 154 4.20 17.50 -21.89
CA ASP A 154 4.31 18.22 -20.60
C ASP A 154 5.32 17.55 -19.69
N GLU A 155 6.23 18.33 -19.09
CA GLU A 155 7.32 17.81 -18.28
C GLU A 155 6.83 16.99 -17.07
N TYR A 156 5.73 17.40 -16.43
CA TYR A 156 5.18 16.72 -15.26
C TYR A 156 4.35 15.48 -15.65
N VAL A 157 3.73 15.48 -16.81
CA VAL A 157 3.11 14.28 -17.39
C VAL A 157 4.18 13.22 -17.67
N CYS A 158 5.32 13.62 -18.23
CA CYS A 158 6.45 12.73 -18.45
C CYS A 158 6.99 12.17 -17.12
N ILE A 159 7.11 13.02 -16.08
CA ILE A 159 7.52 12.58 -14.73
C ILE A 159 6.57 11.52 -14.17
N GLU A 160 5.25 11.69 -14.32
CA GLU A 160 4.26 10.70 -13.86
C GLU A 160 4.41 9.37 -14.59
N GLY A 161 4.66 9.42 -15.91
CA GLY A 161 4.93 8.23 -16.73
C GLY A 161 6.18 7.48 -16.26
N ASP A 162 7.26 8.21 -16.01
CA ASP A 162 8.55 7.64 -15.57
C ASP A 162 8.46 7.03 -14.17
N ILE A 163 7.86 7.74 -13.21
CA ILE A 163 7.69 7.28 -11.81
C ILE A 163 6.90 5.96 -11.75
N ASN A 164 5.87 5.83 -12.60
CA ASN A 164 4.98 4.68 -12.59
C ASN A 164 5.34 3.63 -13.64
N HIS A 165 6.36 3.88 -14.46
CA HIS A 165 6.71 3.03 -15.61
C HIS A 165 5.52 2.76 -16.54
N MET A 166 4.67 3.77 -16.72
CA MET A 166 3.46 3.68 -17.53
C MET A 166 3.62 4.41 -18.86
N PRO A 167 3.24 3.77 -19.99
CA PRO A 167 3.22 4.44 -21.27
C PRO A 167 2.20 5.59 -21.28
N ILE A 168 2.61 6.72 -21.84
CA ILE A 168 1.75 7.88 -22.07
C ILE A 168 1.13 7.72 -23.46
N LYS A 169 -0.19 7.86 -23.55
CA LYS A 169 -0.94 7.84 -24.80
C LYS A 169 -1.58 9.21 -25.05
N HIS A 170 -1.18 9.82 -26.17
CA HIS A 170 -1.86 11.00 -26.68
C HIS A 170 -3.31 10.69 -27.03
N ILE A 171 -4.20 11.59 -26.66
CA ILE A 171 -5.62 11.61 -27.06
C ILE A 171 -5.96 12.98 -27.63
N ASP A 172 -6.71 13.03 -28.74
CA ASP A 172 -7.07 14.29 -29.42
C ASP A 172 -8.05 15.14 -28.62
N ASN A 173 -8.94 14.51 -27.83
CA ASN A 173 -9.93 15.17 -26.99
C ASN A 173 -10.23 14.32 -25.75
N PHE A 174 -10.06 14.91 -24.57
CA PHE A 174 -10.26 14.22 -23.29
C PHE A 174 -11.70 13.71 -23.13
N LYS A 175 -12.71 14.50 -23.54
CA LYS A 175 -14.11 14.13 -23.34
C LYS A 175 -14.55 12.99 -24.26
N ASP A 176 -13.97 12.90 -25.45
CA ASP A 176 -14.28 11.82 -26.40
C ASP A 176 -13.58 10.51 -25.99
N ALA A 177 -12.36 10.62 -25.47
CA ALA A 177 -11.57 9.46 -25.08
C ALA A 177 -11.94 8.91 -23.70
N VAL A 178 -12.35 9.76 -22.75
CA VAL A 178 -12.66 9.39 -21.35
C VAL A 178 -14.18 9.32 -21.17
N ASN A 179 -14.78 8.26 -21.65
CA ASN A 179 -16.22 7.98 -21.53
C ASN A 179 -16.53 6.88 -20.49
N PHE A 180 -15.62 6.67 -19.54
CA PHE A 180 -15.69 5.71 -18.45
C PHE A 180 -15.47 6.40 -17.10
N SER A 181 -15.84 5.72 -16.01
CA SER A 181 -15.59 6.20 -14.64
C SER A 181 -14.11 6.11 -14.30
N VAL A 182 -13.56 7.12 -13.63
CA VAL A 182 -12.13 7.25 -13.32
C VAL A 182 -11.87 7.17 -11.83
N ASN A 183 -10.72 6.60 -11.43
CA ASN A 183 -10.26 6.62 -10.05
C ASN A 183 -9.64 7.98 -9.68
N LYS A 184 -8.93 8.59 -10.63
CA LYS A 184 -8.20 9.84 -10.45
C LYS A 184 -8.10 10.60 -11.77
N VAL A 185 -8.29 11.90 -11.71
CA VAL A 185 -7.74 12.85 -12.70
C VAL A 185 -6.56 13.55 -12.02
N LEU A 186 -5.44 13.62 -12.69
CA LEU A 186 -4.26 14.33 -12.24
C LEU A 186 -4.03 15.55 -13.13
N LEU A 187 -3.83 16.70 -12.49
CA LEU A 187 -3.57 17.97 -13.15
C LEU A 187 -2.14 18.39 -12.88
N THR A 188 -1.50 19.02 -13.85
CA THR A 188 -0.13 19.51 -13.67
C THR A 188 -0.07 21.02 -13.86
N ALA A 189 0.81 21.66 -13.09
CA ALA A 189 1.15 23.07 -13.19
C ALA A 189 2.53 23.32 -12.60
N LYS A 190 3.13 24.48 -12.93
CA LYS A 190 4.32 24.95 -12.22
C LYS A 190 4.02 25.07 -10.71
N PRO A 191 4.95 24.69 -9.82
CA PRO A 191 4.72 24.60 -8.37
C PRO A 191 4.07 25.85 -7.76
N GLU A 192 4.59 27.03 -8.09
CA GLU A 192 4.11 28.30 -7.55
C GLU A 192 2.67 28.59 -8.02
N TYR A 193 2.36 28.25 -9.27
CA TYR A 193 1.03 28.43 -9.83
C TYR A 193 0.03 27.44 -9.24
N ALA A 194 0.40 26.15 -9.13
CA ALA A 194 -0.43 25.13 -8.51
C ALA A 194 -0.86 25.49 -7.09
N GLU A 195 0.04 26.13 -6.31
CA GLU A 195 -0.24 26.59 -4.96
C GLU A 195 -1.27 27.73 -4.93
N THR A 196 -1.12 28.71 -5.83
CA THR A 196 -2.00 29.89 -5.85
C THR A 196 -3.43 29.58 -6.28
N ILE A 197 -3.62 28.60 -7.17
CA ILE A 197 -4.95 28.32 -7.74
C ILE A 197 -5.75 27.28 -6.98
N LEU A 198 -5.12 26.48 -6.08
CA LEU A 198 -5.73 25.28 -5.51
C LEU A 198 -7.06 25.55 -4.82
N ASP A 199 -7.13 26.57 -3.96
CA ASP A 199 -8.33 26.88 -3.19
C ASP A 199 -9.48 27.37 -4.08
N GLU A 200 -9.18 28.20 -5.08
CA GLU A 200 -10.17 28.63 -6.05
C GLU A 200 -10.61 27.48 -6.95
N PHE A 201 -9.67 26.63 -7.39
CA PHE A 201 -9.97 25.48 -8.25
C PHE A 201 -10.91 24.49 -7.57
N LYS A 202 -10.69 24.16 -6.31
CA LYS A 202 -11.51 23.17 -5.57
C LYS A 202 -12.86 23.72 -5.10
N ALA A 203 -13.01 25.03 -4.94
CA ALA A 203 -14.20 25.66 -4.32
C ALA A 203 -15.57 25.19 -4.89
N PRO A 204 -15.78 25.03 -6.20
CA PRO A 204 -17.07 24.58 -6.74
C PRO A 204 -17.42 23.13 -6.43
N TYR A 205 -16.44 22.30 -6.05
CA TYR A 205 -16.66 20.88 -5.81
C TYR A 205 -17.00 20.56 -4.34
N GLY A 206 -16.66 21.46 -3.41
CA GLY A 206 -16.94 21.28 -1.96
C GLY A 206 -16.51 19.89 -1.48
N ASP A 207 -17.45 19.18 -0.85
CA ASP A 207 -17.23 17.82 -0.33
C ASP A 207 -17.56 16.71 -1.37
N SER A 208 -17.82 17.05 -2.63
CA SER A 208 -18.11 16.03 -3.66
C SER A 208 -16.87 15.34 -4.20
N LEU A 209 -15.73 16.05 -4.22
CA LEU A 209 -14.45 15.54 -4.67
C LEU A 209 -13.36 15.88 -3.64
N SER A 210 -12.38 15.01 -3.52
CA SER A 210 -11.14 15.26 -2.80
C SER A 210 -10.13 15.86 -3.77
N ILE A 211 -9.72 17.13 -3.52
CA ILE A 211 -8.80 17.87 -4.39
C ILE A 211 -7.68 18.42 -3.53
N TYR A 212 -6.45 17.97 -3.78
CA TYR A 212 -5.27 18.36 -3.01
C TYR A 212 -3.99 18.24 -3.85
N ARG A 213 -2.90 18.84 -3.37
CA ARG A 213 -1.57 18.66 -3.96
C ARG A 213 -0.87 17.44 -3.37
N SER A 214 -0.50 16.48 -4.22
CA SER A 214 0.33 15.33 -3.81
C SER A 214 1.82 15.58 -4.04
N ALA A 215 2.16 16.51 -4.93
CA ALA A 215 3.51 17.03 -5.16
C ALA A 215 3.41 18.54 -5.43
N PRO A 216 4.52 19.28 -5.42
CA PRO A 216 4.48 20.72 -5.71
C PRO A 216 3.77 21.07 -7.02
N PHE A 217 3.86 20.22 -8.02
CA PHE A 217 3.35 20.39 -9.38
C PHE A 217 2.14 19.51 -9.73
N PHE A 218 1.68 18.64 -8.84
CA PHE A 218 0.52 17.78 -9.03
C PHE A 218 -0.68 18.22 -8.19
N ILE A 219 -1.84 18.33 -8.83
CA ILE A 219 -3.15 18.47 -8.19
C ILE A 219 -3.95 17.22 -8.47
N GLU A 220 -4.21 16.41 -7.44
CA GLU A 220 -5.04 15.21 -7.54
C GLU A 220 -6.50 15.53 -7.37
N VAL A 221 -7.33 14.95 -8.22
CA VAL A 221 -8.80 15.03 -8.16
C VAL A 221 -9.35 13.62 -8.07
N MET A 222 -9.98 13.29 -6.94
CA MET A 222 -10.46 11.95 -6.60
C MET A 222 -11.86 12.01 -5.99
N ALA A 223 -12.55 10.88 -5.92
CA ALA A 223 -13.80 10.79 -5.17
C ALA A 223 -13.55 11.04 -3.67
N GLN A 224 -14.54 11.59 -2.96
CA GLN A 224 -14.44 11.82 -1.52
C GLN A 224 -14.34 10.52 -0.71
N GLY A 225 -13.67 10.59 0.45
CA GLY A 225 -13.57 9.50 1.41
C GLY A 225 -12.80 8.28 0.88
N ILE A 226 -11.81 8.54 0.01
CA ILE A 226 -10.79 7.55 -0.35
C ILE A 226 -9.72 7.61 0.74
N ASP A 227 -9.44 6.45 1.35
CA ASP A 227 -8.33 6.27 2.26
C ASP A 227 -7.88 4.81 2.31
N LYS A 228 -6.62 4.58 2.70
CA LYS A 228 -6.02 3.24 2.73
C LYS A 228 -6.72 2.31 3.74
N ALA A 229 -7.23 2.82 4.86
CA ALA A 229 -7.91 2.01 5.87
C ALA A 229 -9.27 1.49 5.39
N ALA A 230 -10.07 2.35 4.75
CA ALA A 230 -11.40 1.97 4.27
C ALA A 230 -11.32 0.84 3.23
N SER A 231 -10.37 0.93 2.30
CA SER A 231 -10.15 -0.11 1.29
C SER A 231 -9.53 -1.39 1.87
N LEU A 232 -8.63 -1.25 2.86
CA LEU A 232 -8.08 -2.40 3.59
C LEU A 232 -9.17 -3.11 4.40
N GLN A 233 -10.12 -2.37 5.01
CA GLN A 233 -11.29 -2.93 5.67
C GLN A 233 -12.13 -3.78 4.70
N ALA A 234 -12.44 -3.25 3.52
CA ALA A 234 -13.19 -4.00 2.50
C ALA A 234 -12.46 -5.28 2.07
N LEU A 235 -11.13 -5.21 1.94
CA LEU A 235 -10.31 -6.37 1.58
C LEU A 235 -10.33 -7.44 2.68
N ILE A 236 -10.09 -7.08 3.94
CA ILE A 236 -10.05 -8.07 5.04
C ILE A 236 -11.42 -8.72 5.26
N GLU A 237 -12.53 -8.00 5.08
CA GLU A 237 -13.88 -8.55 5.10
C GLU A 237 -14.07 -9.61 4.01
N ARG A 238 -13.65 -9.33 2.80
CA ARG A 238 -13.68 -10.29 1.66
C ARG A 238 -12.87 -11.55 1.94
N LEU A 239 -11.73 -11.42 2.65
CA LEU A 239 -10.82 -12.52 2.97
C LEU A 239 -11.18 -13.28 4.28
N GLY A 240 -12.15 -12.79 5.05
CA GLY A 240 -12.46 -13.34 6.37
C GLY A 240 -11.32 -13.17 7.38
N ILE A 241 -10.47 -12.15 7.20
CA ILE A 241 -9.37 -11.76 8.10
C ILE A 241 -9.92 -10.72 9.08
N LYS A 242 -9.52 -10.80 10.33
CA LYS A 242 -9.90 -9.82 11.35
C LYS A 242 -8.88 -8.68 11.40
N ARG A 243 -9.33 -7.49 11.78
CA ARG A 243 -8.46 -6.33 12.02
C ARG A 243 -7.31 -6.66 12.98
N ASP A 244 -7.55 -7.49 13.99
CA ASP A 244 -6.54 -7.95 14.94
C ASP A 244 -5.46 -8.87 14.34
N GLU A 245 -5.64 -9.31 13.10
CA GLU A 245 -4.71 -10.16 12.37
C GLU A 245 -3.92 -9.39 11.29
N VAL A 246 -3.95 -8.04 11.34
CA VAL A 246 -3.33 -7.14 10.36
C VAL A 246 -2.12 -6.42 10.94
N ILE A 247 -1.03 -6.43 10.20
CA ILE A 247 0.14 -5.55 10.37
C ILE A 247 0.11 -4.52 9.24
N SER A 248 0.50 -3.28 9.52
CA SER A 248 0.75 -2.27 8.49
C SER A 248 2.06 -1.54 8.71
N PHE A 249 2.71 -1.14 7.61
CA PHE A 249 3.93 -0.32 7.61
C PHE A 249 3.70 0.93 6.78
N GLY A 250 4.18 2.07 7.25
CA GLY A 250 4.05 3.34 6.56
C GLY A 250 4.97 4.42 7.12
N ASP A 251 5.13 5.52 6.38
CA ASP A 251 5.97 6.66 6.78
C ASP A 251 5.31 8.03 6.54
N GLY A 252 4.35 8.12 5.61
CA GLY A 252 3.72 9.36 5.18
C GLY A 252 2.35 9.65 5.81
N TYR A 253 1.85 10.87 5.64
CA TYR A 253 0.52 11.27 6.13
C TYR A 253 -0.63 10.45 5.55
N ASN A 254 -0.50 9.97 4.30
CA ASN A 254 -1.47 9.10 3.65
C ASN A 254 -1.54 7.68 4.23
N ASP A 255 -0.60 7.32 5.13
CA ASP A 255 -0.56 6.03 5.83
C ASP A 255 -1.23 6.07 7.20
N LEU A 256 -1.49 7.27 7.75
CA LEU A 256 -2.02 7.43 9.10
C LEU A 256 -3.25 6.55 9.34
N SER A 257 -4.21 6.57 8.43
CA SER A 257 -5.43 5.77 8.57
C SER A 257 -5.13 4.28 8.59
N MET A 258 -4.22 3.80 7.75
CA MET A 258 -3.81 2.40 7.69
C MET A 258 -3.01 1.98 8.94
N ILE A 259 -2.14 2.84 9.45
CA ILE A 259 -1.37 2.62 10.68
C ILE A 259 -2.29 2.52 11.89
N GLU A 260 -3.27 3.42 12.03
CA GLU A 260 -4.27 3.38 13.12
C GLU A 260 -5.26 2.22 12.96
N PHE A 261 -5.55 1.82 11.74
CA PHE A 261 -6.46 0.71 11.45
C PHE A 261 -5.89 -0.64 11.85
N ALA A 262 -4.65 -0.94 11.52
CA ALA A 262 -4.04 -2.23 11.81
C ALA A 262 -3.92 -2.48 13.33
N LYS A 263 -4.00 -3.74 13.76
CA LYS A 263 -3.68 -4.10 15.15
C LYS A 263 -2.25 -3.75 15.51
N PHE A 264 -1.34 -3.93 14.57
CA PHE A 264 0.07 -3.62 14.74
C PHE A 264 0.51 -2.67 13.62
N GLY A 265 0.20 -1.38 13.81
CA GLY A 265 0.68 -0.32 12.93
C GLY A 265 2.13 0.02 13.25
N VAL A 266 2.98 -0.02 12.25
CA VAL A 266 4.44 0.17 12.36
C VAL A 266 4.85 1.41 11.57
N ALA A 267 5.44 2.38 12.23
CA ALA A 267 6.08 3.52 11.60
C ALA A 267 7.54 3.20 11.26
N MET A 268 7.99 3.60 10.08
CA MET A 268 9.41 3.58 9.74
C MET A 268 10.17 4.66 10.52
N ALA A 269 11.47 4.47 10.79
CA ALA A 269 12.27 5.49 11.50
C ALA A 269 12.36 6.81 10.73
N ASN A 270 12.30 6.78 9.39
CA ASN A 270 12.20 7.96 8.52
C ASN A 270 10.80 8.57 8.41
N ALA A 271 9.78 7.96 9.05
CA ALA A 271 8.40 8.47 9.00
C ALA A 271 8.27 9.87 9.60
N VAL A 272 7.25 10.60 9.16
CA VAL A 272 6.88 11.88 9.76
C VAL A 272 6.44 11.68 11.21
N ASP A 273 6.66 12.70 12.05
CA ASP A 273 6.40 12.61 13.49
C ASP A 273 4.96 12.21 13.83
N GLU A 274 4.00 12.64 13.03
CA GLU A 274 2.59 12.33 13.27
C GLU A 274 2.29 10.84 13.08
N VAL A 275 2.91 10.18 12.11
CA VAL A 275 2.82 8.72 11.91
C VAL A 275 3.47 7.98 13.08
N LYS A 276 4.67 8.42 13.51
CA LYS A 276 5.36 7.82 14.67
C LYS A 276 4.54 7.90 15.95
N LYS A 277 3.83 9.00 16.18
CA LYS A 277 2.97 9.19 17.38
C LYS A 277 1.77 8.25 17.40
N ARG A 278 1.26 7.85 16.22
CA ARG A 278 0.07 7.01 16.07
C ARG A 278 0.37 5.53 15.95
N ALA A 279 1.62 5.18 15.63
CA ALA A 279 2.05 3.80 15.46
C ALA A 279 2.16 3.05 16.79
N ALA A 280 1.86 1.75 16.76
CA ALA A 280 2.07 0.84 17.89
C ALA A 280 3.56 0.52 18.08
N TYR A 281 4.37 0.63 17.01
CA TYR A 281 5.79 0.34 17.02
C TYR A 281 6.54 1.22 16.01
N ILE A 282 7.76 1.62 16.35
CA ILE A 282 8.67 2.31 15.43
C ILE A 282 9.82 1.36 15.13
N THR A 283 10.01 1.01 13.87
CA THR A 283 11.10 0.17 13.40
C THR A 283 12.26 1.01 12.86
N LEU A 284 13.29 0.38 12.27
CA LEU A 284 14.38 1.08 11.59
C LEU A 284 13.87 1.76 10.31
N SER A 285 14.74 2.53 9.65
CA SER A 285 14.39 3.21 8.40
C SER A 285 14.23 2.23 7.22
N ASN A 286 13.67 2.74 6.13
CA ASN A 286 13.57 2.01 4.87
C ASN A 286 14.95 1.64 4.28
N ASP A 287 16.00 2.36 4.63
CA ASP A 287 17.39 2.08 4.20
C ASP A 287 18.13 1.10 5.11
N GLU A 288 17.54 0.74 6.27
CA GLU A 288 18.16 -0.10 7.31
C GLU A 288 17.42 -1.44 7.51
N GLU A 289 16.72 -1.94 6.50
CA GLU A 289 15.93 -3.19 6.60
C GLU A 289 14.85 -3.16 7.70
N GLY A 290 14.23 -2.00 7.94
CA GLY A 290 13.29 -1.82 9.05
C GLY A 290 12.11 -2.78 9.06
N ILE A 291 11.55 -3.11 7.89
CA ILE A 291 10.48 -4.12 7.75
C ILE A 291 10.99 -5.50 8.17
N TYR A 292 12.16 -5.90 7.68
CA TYR A 292 12.77 -7.19 8.03
C TYR A 292 12.98 -7.33 9.52
N GLU A 293 13.58 -6.35 10.19
CA GLU A 293 13.88 -6.40 11.63
C GLU A 293 12.60 -6.51 12.47
N CYS A 294 11.55 -5.79 12.08
CA CYS A 294 10.24 -5.90 12.73
C CYS A 294 9.62 -7.29 12.54
N LEU A 295 9.55 -7.80 11.31
CA LEU A 295 8.96 -9.11 11.00
C LEU A 295 9.76 -10.27 11.60
N LYS A 296 11.09 -10.16 11.65
CA LYS A 296 11.96 -11.12 12.34
C LYS A 296 11.63 -11.17 13.83
N MET A 297 11.51 -10.03 14.49
CA MET A 297 11.12 -9.96 15.91
C MET A 297 9.77 -10.65 16.15
N LEU A 298 8.76 -10.43 15.29
CA LEU A 298 7.45 -11.07 15.41
C LEU A 298 7.52 -12.59 15.15
N SER A 299 8.35 -13.02 14.20
CA SER A 299 8.59 -14.45 13.92
C SER A 299 9.28 -15.15 15.09
N GLU A 300 10.26 -14.55 15.73
CA GLU A 300 10.93 -15.07 16.93
C GLU A 300 9.96 -15.22 18.11
N LYS A 301 8.95 -14.33 18.21
CA LYS A 301 7.86 -14.44 19.19
C LYS A 301 6.80 -15.48 18.79
N GLY A 302 6.83 -15.98 17.57
CA GLY A 302 5.83 -16.92 17.01
C GLY A 302 4.48 -16.27 16.76
N GLU A 303 4.46 -14.98 16.44
CA GLU A 303 3.26 -14.20 16.15
C GLU A 303 2.95 -14.13 14.64
N ILE A 304 3.96 -14.43 13.80
CA ILE A 304 3.82 -14.49 12.35
C ILE A 304 4.61 -15.66 11.74
#